data_bfad68630080d80f4cfb286a23af4115
#
_entry.id   bfad68630080d80f4cfb286a23af4115
#
_cell.length_a   1.000
_cell.length_b   1.000
_cell.length_c   1.000
_cell.angle_alpha   90.00
_cell.angle_beta   90.00
_cell.angle_gamma   90.00
#
_symmetry.space_group_name_H-M   'P 1'
#
loop_
_entity.id
_entity.type
_entity.pdbx_description
1 polymer ?
#
loop_
_entity_poly.entity_id
_entity_poly.type
_entity_poly.pdbx_seq_one_letter_code
_entity_poly.pdbx_strand_id
1 'polypeptide(L)'
;MTPLRVAMIVFLAASIQAQPLDAPPSAAQLREWIYDGCVSAGKRVGIDYPGALERAIRREPAGLTELFRYTVSGEMDGAAGEAHSAILFGLLQRWGDRRFAHVLRAQKLLIRKAVIDTIPMPPGSRLKFPLTYASAPH
;
A
#
# COMPACT_ATOMS: atom_id res chain seq x y z
N MET A 1 -7.45 5.22 -38.81
CA MET A 1 -8.17 5.22 -37.52
C MET A 1 -7.63 4.20 -36.54
N THR A 2 -7.39 2.99 -36.96
CA THR A 2 -6.83 1.93 -36.10
C THR A 2 -5.41 2.20 -35.57
N PRO A 3 -4.49 2.87 -36.30
CA PRO A 3 -3.14 3.12 -35.77
C PRO A 3 -3.09 4.08 -34.57
N LEU A 4 -4.01 5.03 -34.49
CA LEU A 4 -4.07 6.00 -33.38
C LEU A 4 -4.48 5.36 -32.05
N ARG A 5 -5.39 4.36 -32.11
CA ARG A 5 -5.84 3.64 -30.90
C ARG A 5 -4.75 2.73 -30.35
N VAL A 6 -4.01 2.09 -31.23
CA VAL A 6 -2.91 1.20 -30.84
C VAL A 6 -1.78 2.00 -30.21
N ALA A 7 -1.45 3.19 -30.78
CA ALA A 7 -0.43 4.08 -30.22
C ALA A 7 -0.81 4.60 -28.82
N MET A 8 -2.10 4.92 -28.59
CA MET A 8 -2.57 5.34 -27.26
C MET A 8 -2.48 4.24 -26.22
N ILE A 9 -2.80 3.00 -26.58
CA ILE A 9 -2.72 1.85 -25.65
C ILE A 9 -1.26 1.60 -25.24
N VAL A 10 -0.33 1.66 -26.18
CA VAL A 10 1.10 1.49 -25.89
C VAL A 10 1.62 2.60 -25.00
N PHE A 11 1.21 3.85 -25.25
CA PHE A 11 1.60 5.00 -24.44
C PHE A 11 1.09 4.89 -22.99
N LEU A 12 -0.17 4.47 -22.80
CA LEU A 12 -0.74 4.27 -21.46
C LEU A 12 -0.02 3.15 -20.69
N ALA A 13 0.30 2.04 -21.35
CA ALA A 13 1.07 0.96 -20.74
C ALA A 13 2.47 1.42 -20.32
N ALA A 14 3.16 2.19 -21.17
CA ALA A 14 4.46 2.75 -20.85
C ALA A 14 4.40 3.73 -19.67
N SER A 15 3.35 4.55 -19.59
CA SER A 15 3.14 5.50 -18.48
C SER A 15 2.93 4.79 -17.14
N ILE A 16 2.19 3.68 -17.13
CA ILE A 16 1.95 2.89 -15.92
C ILE A 16 3.25 2.24 -15.43
N GLN A 17 4.07 1.73 -16.36
CA GLN A 17 5.33 1.05 -16.04
C GLN A 17 6.45 2.00 -15.61
N ALA A 18 6.37 3.26 -16.01
CA ALA A 18 7.40 4.26 -15.77
C ALA A 18 7.13 5.17 -14.57
N GLN A 19 6.23 4.77 -13.64
CA GLN A 19 5.96 5.58 -12.44
C GLN A 19 7.21 5.67 -11.57
N PRO A 20 7.72 6.89 -11.31
CA PRO A 20 8.90 7.03 -10.47
C PRO A 20 8.62 6.69 -9.02
N LEU A 21 9.64 6.14 -8.33
CA LEU A 21 9.56 5.73 -6.93
C LEU A 21 9.09 6.84 -5.98
N ASP A 22 9.41 8.09 -6.32
CA ASP A 22 9.12 9.25 -5.49
C ASP A 22 7.79 9.95 -5.82
N ALA A 23 7.07 9.48 -6.84
CA ALA A 23 5.76 10.01 -7.18
C ALA A 23 4.68 9.24 -6.41
N PRO A 24 4.10 9.81 -5.33
CA PRO A 24 3.06 9.12 -4.60
C PRO A 24 1.80 8.94 -5.46
N PRO A 25 1.09 7.80 -5.34
CA PRO A 25 -0.17 7.62 -6.03
C PRO A 25 -1.22 8.61 -5.52
N SER A 26 -2.14 9.00 -6.39
CA SER A 26 -3.28 9.82 -5.99
C SER A 26 -4.27 9.03 -5.13
N ALA A 27 -5.14 9.74 -4.43
CA ALA A 27 -6.24 9.12 -3.70
C ALA A 27 -7.11 8.25 -4.62
N ALA A 28 -7.42 8.75 -5.82
CA ALA A 28 -8.20 8.01 -6.81
C ALA A 28 -7.51 6.71 -7.24
N GLN A 29 -6.20 6.75 -7.46
CA GLN A 29 -5.42 5.54 -7.81
C GLN A 29 -5.46 4.51 -6.69
N LEU A 30 -5.28 4.92 -5.44
CA LEU A 30 -5.36 4.02 -4.29
C LEU A 30 -6.73 3.34 -4.20
N ARG A 31 -7.80 4.07 -4.43
CA ARG A 31 -9.17 3.52 -4.44
C ARG A 31 -9.35 2.48 -5.55
N GLU A 32 -8.79 2.73 -6.72
CA GLU A 32 -8.83 1.79 -7.85
C GLU A 32 -8.07 0.50 -7.56
N TRP A 33 -7.06 0.54 -6.70
CA TRP A 33 -6.26 -0.63 -6.34
C TRP A 33 -6.95 -1.55 -5.34
N ILE A 34 -8.08 -1.15 -4.77
CA ILE A 34 -8.83 -2.03 -3.85
C ILE A 34 -9.27 -3.29 -4.60
N TYR A 35 -8.89 -4.41 -4.05
CA TYR A 35 -9.28 -5.72 -4.56
C TYR A 35 -10.45 -6.27 -3.76
N ASP A 36 -11.47 -6.80 -4.44
CA ASP A 36 -12.69 -7.31 -3.79
C ASP A 36 -12.38 -8.39 -2.76
N GLY A 37 -11.36 -9.20 -3.01
CA GLY A 37 -10.89 -10.21 -2.06
C GLY A 37 -10.43 -9.62 -0.74
N CYS A 38 -9.79 -8.44 -0.75
CA CYS A 38 -9.41 -7.73 0.46
C CYS A 38 -10.63 -7.21 1.22
N VAL A 39 -11.63 -6.72 0.51
CA VAL A 39 -12.88 -6.25 1.12
C VAL A 39 -13.59 -7.40 1.84
N SER A 40 -13.74 -8.54 1.17
CA SER A 40 -14.39 -9.73 1.72
C SER A 40 -13.61 -10.31 2.90
N ALA A 41 -12.29 -10.44 2.77
CA ALA A 41 -11.43 -10.94 3.84
C ALA A 41 -11.44 -10.02 5.05
N GLY A 42 -11.46 -8.70 4.82
CA GLY A 42 -11.57 -7.72 5.89
C GLY A 42 -12.85 -7.89 6.70
N LYS A 43 -13.98 -8.05 6.03
CA LYS A 43 -15.27 -8.28 6.69
C LYS A 43 -15.23 -9.50 7.62
N ARG A 44 -14.58 -10.58 7.18
CA ARG A 44 -14.47 -11.80 7.98
C ARG A 44 -13.68 -11.59 9.29
N VAL A 45 -12.79 -10.62 9.33
CA VAL A 45 -11.95 -10.35 10.50
C VAL A 45 -12.29 -9.02 11.18
N GLY A 46 -13.44 -8.44 10.85
CA GLY A 46 -13.92 -7.21 11.49
C GLY A 46 -13.22 -5.94 11.03
N ILE A 47 -12.68 -5.92 9.82
CA ILE A 47 -12.03 -4.76 9.23
C ILE A 47 -12.84 -4.27 8.02
N ASP A 48 -13.27 -3.02 8.06
CA ASP A 48 -13.84 -2.33 6.91
C ASP A 48 -12.67 -1.80 6.06
N TYR A 49 -12.23 -2.61 5.08
CA TYR A 49 -11.06 -2.30 4.27
C TYR A 49 -11.21 -0.97 3.50
N PRO A 50 -12.30 -0.72 2.76
CA PRO A 50 -12.46 0.56 2.08
C PRO A 50 -12.50 1.75 3.03
N GLY A 51 -13.19 1.62 4.15
CA GLY A 51 -13.27 2.67 5.16
C GLY A 51 -11.91 2.96 5.80
N ALA A 52 -11.13 1.91 6.10
CA ALA A 52 -9.78 2.07 6.62
C ALA A 52 -8.88 2.80 5.60
N LEU A 53 -8.98 2.43 4.32
CA LEU A 53 -8.22 3.12 3.28
C LEU A 53 -8.60 4.60 3.18
N GLU A 54 -9.89 4.92 3.21
CA GLU A 54 -10.34 6.32 3.17
C GLU A 54 -9.76 7.13 4.34
N ARG A 55 -9.78 6.57 5.55
CA ARG A 55 -9.17 7.22 6.72
C ARG A 55 -7.67 7.39 6.55
N ALA A 56 -6.97 6.37 6.04
CA ALA A 56 -5.53 6.45 5.77
C ALA A 56 -5.20 7.50 4.71
N ILE A 57 -6.00 7.62 3.66
CA ILE A 57 -5.87 8.65 2.63
C ILE A 57 -5.97 10.06 3.26
N ARG A 58 -6.86 10.25 4.22
CA ARG A 58 -7.01 11.50 4.96
C ARG A 58 -5.96 11.69 6.06
N ARG A 59 -4.98 10.81 6.13
CA ARG A 59 -3.90 10.82 7.13
C ARG A 59 -4.39 10.68 8.57
N GLU A 60 -5.46 9.92 8.75
CA GLU A 60 -5.93 9.51 10.07
C GLU A 60 -5.20 8.24 10.50
N PRO A 61 -4.44 8.26 11.62
CA PRO A 61 -3.67 7.09 12.05
C PRO A 61 -4.49 5.82 12.25
N ALA A 62 -5.74 5.96 12.67
CA ALA A 62 -6.65 4.82 12.87
C ALA A 62 -6.83 4.00 11.58
N GLY A 63 -6.94 4.66 10.42
CA GLY A 63 -7.06 3.99 9.13
C GLY A 63 -5.83 3.17 8.80
N LEU A 64 -4.66 3.75 9.01
CA LEU A 64 -3.39 3.07 8.76
C LEU A 64 -3.21 1.88 9.72
N THR A 65 -3.56 2.05 10.99
CA THR A 65 -3.52 0.98 11.99
C THR A 65 -4.41 -0.20 11.59
N GLU A 66 -5.62 0.05 11.10
CA GLU A 66 -6.52 -0.99 10.61
C GLU A 66 -5.93 -1.77 9.43
N LEU A 67 -5.29 -1.07 8.48
CA LEU A 67 -4.65 -1.71 7.34
C LEU A 67 -3.42 -2.52 7.79
N PHE A 68 -2.68 -2.07 8.78
CA PHE A 68 -1.60 -2.86 9.37
C PHE A 68 -2.13 -4.14 10.02
N ARG A 69 -3.24 -4.06 10.74
CA ARG A 69 -3.91 -5.24 11.30
C ARG A 69 -4.33 -6.23 10.22
N TYR A 70 -4.86 -5.72 9.12
CA TYR A 70 -5.24 -6.55 7.97
C TYR A 70 -4.06 -7.38 7.45
N THR A 71 -2.85 -6.86 7.48
CA THR A 71 -1.64 -7.55 7.02
C THR A 71 -1.43 -8.88 7.74
N VAL A 72 -1.83 -8.97 9.01
CA VAL A 72 -1.70 -10.19 9.82
C VAL A 72 -2.95 -11.06 9.77
N SER A 73 -4.13 -10.46 9.75
CA SER A 73 -5.40 -11.18 9.94
C SER A 73 -6.19 -11.41 8.65
N GLY A 74 -5.87 -10.69 7.57
CA GLY A 74 -6.58 -10.75 6.30
C GLY A 74 -6.02 -11.79 5.34
N GLU A 75 -6.58 -11.80 4.13
CA GLU A 75 -6.11 -12.66 3.05
C GLU A 75 -4.90 -12.02 2.35
N MET A 76 -3.77 -12.72 2.35
CA MET A 76 -2.52 -12.21 1.79
C MET A 76 -1.99 -13.03 0.62
N ASP A 77 -2.70 -14.06 0.20
CA ASP A 77 -2.27 -14.90 -0.92
C ASP A 77 -2.68 -14.31 -2.28
N GLY A 78 -1.79 -14.47 -3.26
CA GLY A 78 -2.09 -14.12 -4.66
C GLY A 78 -2.46 -12.66 -4.86
N ALA A 79 -3.54 -12.43 -5.60
CA ALA A 79 -3.98 -11.08 -5.98
C ALA A 79 -4.33 -10.18 -4.79
N ALA A 80 -4.89 -10.75 -3.73
CA ALA A 80 -5.20 -10.00 -2.51
C ALA A 80 -3.93 -9.46 -1.84
N GLY A 81 -2.91 -10.30 -1.72
CA GLY A 81 -1.61 -9.89 -1.16
C GLY A 81 -0.92 -8.84 -2.00
N GLU A 82 -0.92 -9.00 -3.31
CA GLU A 82 -0.33 -8.03 -4.25
C GLU A 82 -1.02 -6.67 -4.16
N ALA A 83 -2.35 -6.66 -4.15
CA ALA A 83 -3.12 -5.43 -4.05
C ALA A 83 -2.86 -4.71 -2.72
N HIS A 84 -2.88 -5.45 -1.61
CA HIS A 84 -2.63 -4.87 -0.29
C HIS A 84 -1.20 -4.34 -0.17
N SER A 85 -0.21 -5.06 -0.69
CA SER A 85 1.19 -4.60 -0.73
C SER A 85 1.33 -3.29 -1.48
N ALA A 86 0.71 -3.17 -2.65
CA ALA A 86 0.74 -1.95 -3.44
C ALA A 86 0.11 -0.77 -2.71
N ILE A 87 -1.03 -1.01 -2.04
CA ILE A 87 -1.72 0.02 -1.25
C ILE A 87 -0.86 0.48 -0.08
N LEU A 88 -0.25 -0.44 0.67
CA LEU A 88 0.64 -0.06 1.78
C LEU A 88 1.83 0.77 1.31
N PHE A 89 2.46 0.37 0.21
CA PHE A 89 3.57 1.14 -0.33
C PHE A 89 3.13 2.52 -0.83
N GLY A 90 1.98 2.59 -1.50
CA GLY A 90 1.40 3.87 -1.91
C GLY A 90 1.09 4.80 -0.75
N LEU A 91 0.60 4.25 0.36
CA LEU A 91 0.38 5.02 1.58
C LEU A 91 1.69 5.48 2.22
N LEU A 92 2.73 4.64 2.22
CA LEU A 92 4.06 5.05 2.67
C LEU A 92 4.56 6.26 1.87
N GLN A 93 4.42 6.22 0.56
CA GLN A 93 4.81 7.35 -0.30
C GLN A 93 4.00 8.62 0.01
N ARG A 94 2.71 8.49 0.25
CA ARG A 94 1.85 9.65 0.57
C ARG A 94 2.05 10.19 1.98
N TRP A 95 2.23 9.33 2.96
CA TRP A 95 2.45 9.73 4.36
C TRP A 95 3.86 10.27 4.59
N GLY A 96 4.83 9.75 3.86
CA GLY A 96 6.24 9.99 4.10
C GLY A 96 6.79 9.10 5.21
N ASP A 97 8.11 8.92 5.19
CA ASP A 97 8.80 7.97 6.05
C ASP A 97 8.56 8.21 7.54
N ARG A 98 8.69 9.43 8.00
CA ARG A 98 8.58 9.76 9.43
C ARG A 98 7.20 9.47 9.99
N ARG A 99 6.16 9.92 9.30
CA ARG A 99 4.77 9.77 9.77
C ARG A 99 4.29 8.33 9.68
N PHE A 100 4.62 7.65 8.60
CA PHE A 100 4.28 6.24 8.44
C PHE A 100 4.98 5.39 9.49
N ALA A 101 6.28 5.59 9.68
CA ALA A 101 7.06 4.88 10.70
C ALA A 101 6.54 5.13 12.12
N HIS A 102 6.08 6.34 12.41
CA HIS A 102 5.53 6.68 13.72
C HIS A 102 4.32 5.80 14.06
N VAL A 103 3.38 5.64 13.12
CA VAL A 103 2.21 4.78 13.32
C VAL A 103 2.62 3.30 13.38
N LEU A 104 3.54 2.88 12.52
CA LEU A 104 4.01 1.50 12.48
C LEU A 104 4.71 1.10 13.78
N ARG A 105 5.56 1.95 14.32
CA ARG A 105 6.28 1.68 15.58
C ARG A 105 5.37 1.54 16.78
N ALA A 106 4.18 2.12 16.74
CA ALA A 106 3.20 1.97 17.81
C ALA A 106 2.54 0.58 17.82
N GLN A 107 2.73 -0.21 16.76
CA GLN A 107 2.17 -1.55 16.65
C GLN A 107 3.03 -2.59 17.36
N LYS A 108 2.43 -3.76 17.65
CA LYS A 108 3.16 -4.91 18.17
C LYS A 108 4.19 -5.40 17.16
N LEU A 109 5.26 -6.03 17.64
CA LEU A 109 6.35 -6.51 16.80
C LEU A 109 5.87 -7.43 15.67
N LEU A 110 4.91 -8.31 15.94
CA LEU A 110 4.36 -9.21 14.92
C LEU A 110 3.77 -8.42 13.74
N ILE A 111 3.02 -7.37 14.04
CA ILE A 111 2.42 -6.51 13.00
C ILE A 111 3.51 -5.75 12.24
N ARG A 112 4.48 -5.19 12.95
CA ARG A 112 5.59 -4.44 12.32
C ARG A 112 6.36 -5.32 11.34
N LYS A 113 6.70 -6.54 11.75
CA LYS A 113 7.39 -7.50 10.88
C LYS A 113 6.56 -7.85 9.65
N ALA A 114 5.28 -8.14 9.85
CA ALA A 114 4.40 -8.50 8.75
C ALA A 114 4.27 -7.36 7.73
N VAL A 115 4.15 -6.13 8.19
CA VAL A 115 4.07 -4.96 7.30
C VAL A 115 5.37 -4.78 6.51
N ILE A 116 6.51 -4.84 7.17
CA ILE A 116 7.82 -4.68 6.50
C ILE A 116 8.06 -5.81 5.49
N ASP A 117 7.69 -7.05 5.82
CA ASP A 117 7.83 -8.18 4.90
C ASP A 117 6.88 -8.08 3.70
N THR A 118 5.77 -7.37 3.86
CA THR A 118 4.73 -7.24 2.83
C THR A 118 5.01 -6.08 1.87
N ILE A 119 5.53 -4.96 2.36
CA ILE A 119 5.79 -3.78 1.53
C ILE A 119 6.82 -4.12 0.46
N PRO A 120 6.55 -3.84 -0.84
CA PRO A 120 7.54 -4.02 -1.89
C PRO A 120 8.81 -3.23 -1.62
N MET A 121 9.95 -3.77 -2.01
CA MET A 121 11.24 -3.13 -1.78
C MET A 121 11.94 -2.85 -3.12
N PRO A 122 11.40 -1.92 -3.93
CA PRO A 122 12.09 -1.54 -5.16
C PRO A 122 13.44 -0.89 -4.84
N PRO A 123 14.37 -0.87 -5.81
CA PRO A 123 15.69 -0.27 -5.61
C PRO A 123 15.59 1.15 -5.04
N GLY A 124 16.38 1.43 -4.00
CA GLY A 124 16.41 2.74 -3.35
C GLY A 124 15.41 2.93 -2.21
N SER A 125 14.49 1.98 -1.97
CA SER A 125 13.45 2.11 -0.94
C SER A 125 14.03 2.29 0.47
N ARG A 126 15.07 1.55 0.83
CA ARG A 126 15.71 1.66 2.15
C ARG A 126 16.36 3.01 2.36
N LEU A 127 16.89 3.61 1.30
CA LEU A 127 17.50 4.94 1.36
C LEU A 127 16.43 6.04 1.46
N LYS A 128 15.29 5.84 0.82
CA LYS A 128 14.19 6.82 0.82
C LYS A 128 13.32 6.73 2.07
N PHE A 129 13.13 5.52 2.60
CA PHE A 129 12.26 5.27 3.75
C PHE A 129 13.01 4.55 4.88
N PRO A 130 14.13 5.12 5.36
CA PRO A 130 14.98 4.42 6.33
C PRO A 130 14.29 4.16 7.66
N LEU A 131 13.46 5.07 8.15
CA LEU A 131 12.77 4.90 9.43
C LEU A 131 11.73 3.80 9.37
N THR A 132 11.00 3.71 8.26
CA THR A 132 9.99 2.68 8.06
C THR A 132 10.63 1.30 8.01
N TYR A 133 11.65 1.11 7.18
CA TYR A 133 12.31 -0.19 7.05
C TYR A 133 13.10 -0.61 8.31
N ALA A 134 13.47 0.34 9.16
CA ALA A 134 14.08 0.04 10.46
C ALA A 134 13.05 -0.22 11.57
N SER A 135 11.76 -0.17 11.28
CA SER A 135 10.70 -0.33 12.28
C SER A 135 10.51 -1.77 12.76
N ALA A 136 11.14 -2.72 12.09
CA ALA A 136 11.19 -4.12 12.54
C ALA A 136 12.64 -4.63 12.44
N PRO A 137 13.14 -5.34 13.46
CA PRO A 137 14.45 -5.96 13.39
C PRO A 137 14.42 -7.13 12.39
N HIS A 138 15.57 -7.39 11.77
CA HIS A 138 15.78 -8.53 10.86
C HIS A 138 15.93 -9.85 11.62
#